data_6ac4eead108211747f75e4d3ee890a77
#
_entry.id   6ac4eead108211747f75e4d3ee890a77
#
_cell.length_a   1.000
_cell.length_b   1.000
_cell.length_c   1.000
_cell.angle_alpha   90.00
_cell.angle_beta   90.00
_cell.angle_gamma   90.00
#
_symmetry.space_group_name_H-M   'P 1'
#
loop_
_entity.id
_entity.type
_entity.pdbx_description
1 polymer ?
#
loop_
_entity_poly.entity_id
_entity_poly.type
_entity_poly.pdbx_seq_one_letter_code
_entity_poly.pdbx_strand_id
1 'polypeptide(L)'
;MILEDVHFRNILIRFRLGVSKINCHRYKFYTNQNLLKCPVCNATRESEYHVIFECNGYKDIRKKLPANIVDKKSVESLSKLFISKEYNKCLAKFLFEMFQRRNDYLV
;
A
#
# COMPACT_ATOMS: atom_id res chain seq x y z
N MET A 1 17.07 -1.31 10.07
CA MET A 1 17.51 -2.02 8.85
C MET A 1 17.63 -1.03 7.70
N ILE A 2 18.72 -1.14 6.96
CA ILE A 2 18.99 -0.28 5.81
C ILE A 2 18.48 -0.97 4.55
N LEU A 3 17.66 -0.27 3.79
CA LEU A 3 17.24 -0.72 2.46
C LEU A 3 18.34 -0.27 1.48
N GLU A 4 19.09 -1.24 0.97
CA GLU A 4 20.21 -0.95 0.05
C GLU A 4 19.71 -0.54 -1.34
N ASP A 5 18.59 -1.10 -1.76
CA ASP A 5 18.01 -0.79 -3.06
C ASP A 5 17.28 0.55 -3.01
N VAL A 6 17.77 1.50 -3.77
CA VAL A 6 17.17 2.85 -3.86
C VAL A 6 15.73 2.80 -4.31
N HIS A 7 15.40 1.86 -5.22
CA HIS A 7 14.04 1.72 -5.73
C HIS A 7 13.06 1.33 -4.64
N PHE A 8 13.39 0.34 -3.83
CA PHE A 8 12.56 -0.07 -2.67
C PHE A 8 12.40 1.07 -1.68
N ARG A 9 13.49 1.77 -1.41
CA ARG A 9 13.48 2.90 -0.48
C ARG A 9 12.56 4.02 -0.96
N ASN A 10 12.61 4.34 -2.24
CA ASN A 10 11.76 5.39 -2.82
C ASN A 10 10.28 5.01 -2.79
N ILE A 11 9.96 3.76 -3.10
CA ILE A 11 8.57 3.27 -3.01
C ILE A 11 8.04 3.43 -1.58
N LEU A 12 8.82 3.02 -0.60
CA LEU A 12 8.45 3.10 0.81
C LEU A 12 8.21 4.53 1.26
N ILE A 13 9.15 5.42 0.93
CA ILE A 13 9.06 6.84 1.31
C ILE A 13 7.83 7.49 0.69
N ARG A 14 7.61 7.28 -0.60
CA ARG A 14 6.47 7.89 -1.29
C ARG A 14 5.14 7.41 -0.73
N PHE A 15 5.04 6.12 -0.42
CA PHE A 15 3.82 5.58 0.15
C PHE A 15 3.53 6.18 1.53
N ARG A 16 4.55 6.28 2.39
CA ARG A 16 4.42 6.86 3.73
C ARG A 16 4.07 8.34 3.71
N LEU A 17 4.57 9.08 2.71
CA LEU A 17 4.30 10.51 2.57
C LEU A 17 2.97 10.81 1.87
N GLY A 18 2.24 9.79 1.43
CA GLY A 18 0.97 10.00 0.74
C GLY A 18 1.12 10.56 -0.67
N VAL A 19 2.24 10.27 -1.34
CA VAL A 19 2.51 10.74 -2.70
C VAL A 19 2.79 9.59 -3.67
N SER A 20 2.32 8.39 -3.34
CA SER A 20 2.45 7.25 -4.22
C SER A 20 1.42 7.28 -5.35
N LYS A 21 1.39 6.22 -6.17
CA LYS A 21 0.49 6.13 -7.33
C LYS A 21 -0.90 5.58 -7.00
N ILE A 22 -1.19 5.18 -5.75
CA ILE A 22 -2.54 4.74 -5.42
C ILE A 22 -3.53 5.90 -5.56
N ASN A 23 -4.78 5.61 -5.89
CA ASN A 23 -5.71 6.65 -6.30
C ASN A 23 -6.03 7.66 -5.18
N CYS A 24 -6.07 7.25 -3.93
CA CYS A 24 -6.25 8.18 -2.83
C CYS A 24 -5.08 9.15 -2.65
N HIS A 25 -3.88 8.78 -3.12
CA HIS A 25 -2.73 9.69 -3.15
C HIS A 25 -2.76 10.59 -4.38
N ARG A 26 -2.99 10.01 -5.58
CA ARG A 26 -2.99 10.76 -6.84
C ARG A 26 -4.07 11.81 -6.89
N TYR A 27 -5.26 11.50 -6.38
CA TYR A 27 -6.45 12.33 -6.52
C TYR A 27 -6.97 12.88 -5.20
N LYS A 28 -6.08 13.02 -4.20
CA LYS A 28 -6.48 13.43 -2.86
C LYS A 28 -7.13 14.82 -2.79
N PHE A 29 -6.86 15.69 -3.76
CA PHE A 29 -7.45 17.01 -3.83
C PHE A 29 -8.62 17.11 -4.81
N TYR A 30 -9.04 16.00 -5.40
CA TYR A 30 -10.12 15.96 -6.37
C TYR A 30 -11.44 15.63 -5.67
N THR A 31 -12.53 16.26 -6.13
CA THR A 31 -13.86 16.02 -5.56
C THR A 31 -14.59 14.83 -6.17
N ASN A 32 -14.19 14.38 -7.37
CA ASN A 32 -14.84 13.26 -8.05
C ASN A 32 -14.47 11.94 -7.37
N GLN A 33 -15.44 11.34 -6.66
CA GLN A 33 -15.24 10.10 -5.91
C GLN A 33 -14.90 8.90 -6.82
N ASN A 34 -15.31 8.93 -8.08
CA ASN A 34 -15.00 7.85 -9.01
C ASN A 34 -13.49 7.72 -9.30
N LEU A 35 -12.73 8.79 -9.14
CA LEU A 35 -11.28 8.77 -9.31
C LEU A 35 -10.57 7.99 -8.20
N LEU A 36 -11.23 7.77 -7.05
CA LEU A 36 -10.64 7.13 -5.89
C LEU A 36 -10.79 5.61 -5.90
N LYS A 37 -11.52 5.05 -6.86
CA LYS A 37 -11.77 3.61 -6.92
C LYS A 37 -10.50 2.80 -7.08
N CYS A 38 -10.49 1.62 -6.45
CA CYS A 38 -9.38 0.68 -6.64
C CYS A 38 -9.46 0.04 -8.02
N PRO A 39 -8.41 0.14 -8.85
CA PRO A 39 -8.44 -0.44 -10.19
C PRO A 39 -8.39 -1.97 -10.18
N VAL A 40 -8.01 -2.58 -9.06
CA VAL A 40 -7.84 -4.03 -8.97
C VAL A 40 -9.12 -4.73 -8.54
N CYS A 41 -9.85 -4.19 -7.56
CA CYS A 41 -11.05 -4.84 -7.02
C CYS A 41 -12.32 -4.00 -7.11
N ASN A 42 -12.24 -2.78 -7.63
CA ASN A 42 -13.36 -1.83 -7.75
C ASN A 42 -13.92 -1.33 -6.42
N ALA A 43 -13.23 -1.52 -5.30
CA ALA A 43 -13.65 -0.90 -4.04
C ALA A 43 -13.72 0.62 -4.20
N THR A 44 -14.56 1.27 -3.41
CA THR A 44 -14.85 2.69 -3.55
C THR A 44 -13.63 3.60 -3.36
N ARG A 45 -12.65 3.16 -2.56
CA ARG A 45 -11.47 3.96 -2.27
C ARG A 45 -10.21 3.09 -2.24
N GLU A 46 -9.23 3.48 -3.06
CA GLU A 46 -7.89 2.88 -3.01
C GLU A 46 -7.03 3.67 -2.02
N SER A 47 -7.26 3.45 -0.73
CA SER A 47 -6.49 4.06 0.35
C SER A 47 -5.35 3.15 0.80
N GLU A 48 -4.47 3.67 1.67
CA GLU A 48 -3.43 2.86 2.30
C GLU A 48 -4.05 1.70 3.08
N TYR A 49 -5.09 1.97 3.83
CA TYR A 49 -5.80 0.95 4.61
C TYR A 49 -6.34 -0.16 3.71
N HIS A 50 -6.99 0.22 2.61
CA HIS A 50 -7.53 -0.74 1.65
C HIS A 50 -6.43 -1.62 1.05
N VAL A 51 -5.35 -1.01 0.58
CA VAL A 51 -4.25 -1.73 -0.06
C VAL A 51 -3.58 -2.70 0.90
N ILE A 52 -3.35 -2.28 2.14
CA ILE A 52 -2.66 -3.08 3.14
C ILE A 52 -3.55 -4.20 3.70
N PHE A 53 -4.83 -3.92 3.96
CA PHE A 53 -5.68 -4.84 4.72
C PHE A 53 -6.81 -5.49 3.93
N GLU A 54 -7.34 -4.85 2.91
CA GLU A 54 -8.64 -5.22 2.36
C GLU A 54 -8.64 -5.74 0.93
N CYS A 55 -7.76 -5.25 0.08
CA CYS A 55 -7.86 -5.56 -1.36
C CYS A 55 -7.61 -7.03 -1.64
N ASN A 56 -8.61 -7.69 -2.22
CA ASN A 56 -8.52 -9.11 -2.57
C ASN A 56 -7.47 -9.40 -3.64
N GLY A 57 -7.15 -8.43 -4.48
CA GLY A 57 -6.14 -8.58 -5.52
C GLY A 57 -4.72 -8.78 -5.00
N TYR A 58 -4.48 -8.43 -3.73
CA TYR A 58 -3.17 -8.54 -3.10
C TYR A 58 -3.15 -9.56 -1.95
N LYS A 59 -4.17 -10.41 -1.88
CA LYS A 59 -4.33 -11.34 -0.76
C LYS A 59 -3.13 -12.26 -0.58
N ASP A 60 -2.59 -12.78 -1.66
CA ASP A 60 -1.44 -13.69 -1.63
C ASP A 60 -0.15 -12.99 -1.23
N ILE A 61 0.10 -11.78 -1.75
CA ILE A 61 1.33 -11.05 -1.41
C ILE A 61 1.27 -10.42 -0.02
N ARG A 62 0.06 -10.26 0.53
CA ARG A 62 -0.12 -9.75 1.90
C ARG A 62 0.55 -10.64 2.95
N LYS A 63 0.82 -11.89 2.62
CA LYS A 63 1.56 -12.81 3.48
C LYS A 63 2.99 -12.34 3.80
N LYS A 64 3.53 -11.42 3.01
CA LYS A 64 4.85 -10.82 3.28
C LYS A 64 4.82 -9.85 4.45
N LEU A 65 3.63 -9.39 4.86
CA LEU A 65 3.46 -8.52 6.00
C LEU A 65 3.30 -9.36 7.28
N PRO A 66 3.69 -8.81 8.44
CA PRO A 66 3.56 -9.56 9.70
C PRO A 66 2.11 -9.89 10.02
N ALA A 67 1.85 -11.13 10.43
CA ALA A 67 0.50 -11.59 10.77
C ALA A 67 -0.14 -10.76 11.89
N ASN A 68 0.65 -10.37 12.88
CA ASN A 68 0.15 -9.54 13.98
C ASN A 68 -0.31 -8.16 13.56
N ILE A 69 0.17 -7.66 12.42
CA ILE A 69 -0.29 -6.40 11.82
C ILE A 69 -1.54 -6.64 10.98
N VAL A 70 -1.47 -7.63 10.08
CA VAL A 70 -2.53 -7.89 9.10
C VAL A 70 -3.82 -8.37 9.78
N ASP A 71 -3.70 -9.20 10.80
CA ASP A 71 -4.86 -9.78 11.47
C ASP A 71 -5.64 -8.77 12.30
N LYS A 72 -5.02 -7.68 12.71
CA LYS A 72 -5.66 -6.67 13.56
C LYS A 72 -6.31 -5.51 12.81
N LYS A 73 -6.32 -5.49 11.54
CA LYS A 73 -7.00 -4.52 10.64
C LYS A 73 -7.47 -3.23 11.34
N SER A 74 -6.53 -2.40 11.77
CA SER A 74 -6.86 -1.19 12.51
C SER A 74 -5.96 -0.03 12.10
N VAL A 75 -6.39 1.20 12.41
CA VAL A 75 -5.56 2.38 12.19
C VAL A 75 -4.28 2.29 13.01
N GLU A 76 -4.35 1.71 14.21
CA GLU A 76 -3.18 1.52 15.07
C GLU A 76 -2.17 0.58 14.43
N SER A 77 -2.63 -0.53 13.86
CA SER A 77 -1.76 -1.48 13.15
C SER A 77 -1.13 -0.84 11.92
N LEU A 78 -1.89 -0.05 11.19
CA LEU A 78 -1.39 0.69 10.04
C LEU A 78 -0.30 1.68 10.46
N SER A 79 -0.52 2.40 11.56
CA SER A 79 0.46 3.34 12.10
C SER A 79 1.74 2.65 12.52
N LYS A 80 1.65 1.50 13.17
CA LYS A 80 2.82 0.70 13.54
C LYS A 80 3.64 0.31 12.32
N LEU A 81 2.95 -0.14 11.27
CA LEU A 81 3.60 -0.55 10.04
C LEU A 81 4.36 0.62 9.40
N PHE A 82 3.82 1.83 9.49
CA PHE A 82 4.42 3.02 8.88
C PHE A 82 5.57 3.60 9.71
N ILE A 83 5.49 3.50 11.04
CA ILE A 83 6.45 4.16 11.94
C ILE A 83 7.64 3.26 12.28
N SER A 84 7.40 1.96 12.48
CA SER A 84 8.42 1.05 12.99
C SER A 84 9.41 0.65 11.91
N LYS A 85 10.67 0.91 12.15
CA LYS A 85 11.76 0.55 11.21
C LYS A 85 11.86 -0.96 10.97
N GLU A 86 11.46 -1.76 11.95
CA GLU A 86 11.50 -3.22 11.83
C GLU A 86 10.67 -3.76 10.67
N TYR A 87 9.65 -3.01 10.25
CA TYR A 87 8.77 -3.42 9.15
C TYR A 87 9.17 -2.85 7.78
N ASN A 88 10.23 -2.06 7.71
CA ASN A 88 10.61 -1.40 6.47
C ASN A 88 10.82 -2.38 5.32
N LYS A 89 11.53 -3.48 5.58
CA LYS A 89 11.87 -4.45 4.53
C LYS A 89 10.65 -5.18 4.01
N CYS A 90 9.80 -5.68 4.90
CA CYS A 90 8.61 -6.42 4.47
C CYS A 90 7.59 -5.50 3.80
N LEU A 91 7.43 -4.28 4.31
CA LEU A 91 6.53 -3.31 3.70
C LEU A 91 7.01 -2.91 2.30
N ALA A 92 8.31 -2.64 2.14
CA ALA A 92 8.87 -2.28 0.84
C ALA A 92 8.70 -3.40 -0.18
N LYS A 93 8.92 -4.65 0.20
CA LYS A 93 8.72 -5.80 -0.68
C LYS A 93 7.26 -5.97 -1.07
N PHE A 94 6.35 -5.82 -0.09
CA PHE A 94 4.92 -5.88 -0.37
C PHE A 94 4.52 -4.79 -1.37
N LEU A 95 4.94 -3.55 -1.13
CA LEU A 95 4.59 -2.42 -1.99
C LEU A 95 5.15 -2.58 -3.40
N PHE A 96 6.37 -3.09 -3.53
CA PHE A 96 6.97 -3.34 -4.83
C PHE A 96 6.12 -4.30 -5.66
N GLU A 97 5.74 -5.45 -5.08
CA GLU A 97 4.89 -6.41 -5.77
C GLU A 97 3.48 -5.89 -6.01
N MET A 98 2.95 -5.16 -5.05
CA MET A 98 1.62 -4.56 -5.16
C MET A 98 1.57 -3.61 -6.36
N PHE A 99 2.55 -2.71 -6.49
CA PHE A 99 2.57 -1.77 -7.61
C PHE A 99 2.80 -2.45 -8.95
N GLN A 100 3.62 -3.51 -9.00
CA GLN A 100 3.78 -4.29 -10.22
C GLN A 100 2.47 -4.92 -10.66
N ARG A 101 1.77 -5.56 -9.75
CA ARG A 101 0.47 -6.19 -10.04
C ARG A 101 -0.57 -5.15 -10.43
N ARG A 102 -0.61 -4.03 -9.73
CA ARG A 102 -1.52 -2.93 -10.01
C ARG A 102 -1.36 -2.42 -11.45
N ASN A 103 -0.12 -2.31 -11.91
CA ASN A 103 0.15 -1.84 -13.28
C ASN A 103 -0.48 -2.75 -14.33
N ASP A 104 -0.59 -4.05 -14.08
CA ASP A 104 -1.22 -4.99 -15.01
C ASP A 104 -2.70 -4.70 -15.20
N TYR A 105 -3.37 -4.14 -14.19
CA TYR A 105 -4.78 -3.78 -14.25
C TYR A 105 -5.03 -2.43 -14.93
N LEU A 106 -3.99 -1.63 -15.12
CA LEU A 106 -4.09 -0.30 -15.73
C LEU A 106 -3.86 -0.29 -17.24
N VAL A 107 -3.50 -1.41 -17.81
CA VAL A 107 -3.20 -1.55 -19.22
C VAL A 107 -4.47 -1.67 -20.05
#